data_843b66dceb84bc67de908d6ac38a2a45
#
_entry.id   843b66dceb84bc67de908d6ac38a2a45
#
_cell.length_a   1.000
_cell.length_b   1.000
_cell.length_c   1.000
_cell.angle_alpha   90.00
_cell.angle_beta   90.00
_cell.angle_gamma   90.00
#
_symmetry.space_group_name_H-M   'P 1'
#
loop_
_entity.id
_entity.type
_entity.pdbx_description
1 polymer ?
#
loop_
_entity_poly.entity_id
_entity_poly.type
_entity_poly.pdbx_seq_one_letter_code
_entity_poly.pdbx_strand_id
1 'polypeptide(L)'
;MIISVKEIKKFIICVLIPILIGYLSFLISTLISQTSFEIQYLQLIKPDFAPSSDVFQIVWPILYVLMGISYYIVIKSQKSTQKIKEASFFYYLQLALNFLWSVLFFGFNLRFVALVEIFILMLILMAMIYTFFNVNVKAALLNVPYLIWITYAMVLNYFIWILNK
;
A
#
# COMPACT_ATOMS: atom_id res chain seq x y z
N MET A 1 0.00 25.22 22.26
CA MET A 1 1.04 24.25 21.84
C MET A 1 1.60 24.74 20.51
N ILE A 2 2.79 25.34 20.52
CA ILE A 2 3.42 25.87 19.28
C ILE A 2 4.01 24.66 18.56
N ILE A 3 3.38 24.24 17.47
CA ILE A 3 3.92 23.15 16.62
C ILE A 3 5.16 23.71 15.92
N SER A 4 6.32 23.13 16.15
CA SER A 4 7.57 23.54 15.51
C SER A 4 7.49 23.30 13.98
N VAL A 5 8.00 24.23 13.18
CA VAL A 5 8.14 24.08 11.71
C VAL A 5 8.82 22.75 11.33
N LYS A 6 9.75 22.29 12.17
CA LYS A 6 10.47 21.02 12.01
C LYS A 6 9.53 19.80 12.11
N GLU A 7 8.54 19.85 12.99
CA GLU A 7 7.54 18.79 13.14
C GLU A 7 6.54 18.77 11.97
N ILE A 8 6.14 19.96 11.48
CA ILE A 8 5.27 20.06 10.30
C ILE A 8 5.98 19.46 9.07
N LYS A 9 7.25 19.78 8.86
CA LYS A 9 8.04 19.19 7.76
C LYS A 9 8.11 17.67 7.84
N LYS A 10 8.38 17.10 9.02
CA LYS A 10 8.41 15.64 9.21
C LYS A 10 7.06 15.01 8.90
N PHE A 11 5.97 15.60 9.38
CA PHE A 11 4.63 15.11 9.09
C PHE A 11 4.34 15.08 7.59
N ILE A 12 4.59 16.18 6.90
CA ILE A 12 4.40 16.31 5.46
C ILE A 12 5.21 15.24 4.70
N ILE A 13 6.49 15.06 5.06
CA ILE A 13 7.36 14.05 4.43
C ILE A 13 6.78 12.64 4.63
N CYS A 14 6.35 12.29 5.85
CA CYS A 14 5.76 10.98 6.13
C CYS A 14 4.50 10.70 5.29
N VAL A 15 3.66 11.72 5.05
CA VAL A 15 2.45 11.59 4.25
C VAL A 15 2.75 11.56 2.75
N LEU A 16 3.72 12.36 2.30
CA LEU A 16 4.06 12.43 0.86
C LEU A 16 4.77 11.18 0.35
N ILE A 17 5.61 10.52 1.16
CA ILE A 17 6.37 9.32 0.72
C ILE A 17 5.45 8.23 0.15
N PRO A 18 4.44 7.71 0.88
CA PRO A 18 3.59 6.65 0.33
C PRO A 18 2.77 7.12 -0.89
N ILE A 19 2.32 8.37 -0.91
CA ILE A 19 1.60 8.94 -2.07
C ILE A 19 2.50 8.97 -3.31
N LEU A 20 3.74 9.43 -3.16
CA LEU A 20 4.71 9.47 -4.28
C LEU A 20 5.07 8.07 -4.76
N ILE A 21 5.26 7.10 -3.85
CA ILE A 21 5.53 5.70 -4.21
C ILE A 21 4.36 5.11 -5.00
N GLY A 22 3.12 5.33 -4.55
CA GLY A 22 1.93 4.87 -5.28
C GLY A 22 1.80 5.51 -6.65
N TYR A 23 2.03 6.82 -6.76
CA TYR A 23 2.02 7.54 -8.02
C TYR A 23 3.10 7.05 -9.00
N LEU A 24 4.33 6.86 -8.51
CA LEU A 24 5.44 6.32 -9.29
C LEU A 24 5.15 4.88 -9.78
N SER A 25 4.57 4.05 -8.91
CA SER A 25 4.15 2.69 -9.28
C SER A 25 3.13 2.70 -10.43
N PHE A 26 2.13 3.59 -10.34
CA PHE A 26 1.13 3.80 -11.39
C PHE A 26 1.79 4.25 -12.70
N LEU A 27 2.67 5.27 -12.65
CA LEU A 27 3.36 5.78 -13.84
C LEU A 27 4.21 4.70 -14.52
N ILE A 28 5.00 3.96 -13.74
CA ILE A 28 5.88 2.92 -14.27
C ILE A 28 5.06 1.78 -14.88
N SER A 29 3.96 1.38 -14.23
CA SER A 29 3.06 0.36 -14.77
C SER A 29 2.47 0.78 -16.12
N THR A 30 2.03 2.04 -16.23
CA THR A 30 1.50 2.62 -17.47
C THR A 30 2.56 2.71 -18.57
N LEU A 31 3.79 3.10 -18.22
CA LEU A 31 4.91 3.17 -19.19
C LEU A 31 5.29 1.78 -19.72
N ILE A 32 5.32 0.76 -18.88
CA ILE A 32 5.65 -0.62 -19.26
C ILE A 32 4.55 -1.21 -20.16
N SER A 33 3.29 -1.08 -19.76
CA SER A 33 2.15 -1.64 -20.47
C SER A 33 1.74 -0.83 -21.71
N GLN A 34 2.20 0.42 -21.83
CA GLN A 34 1.79 1.39 -22.86
C GLN A 34 0.27 1.62 -22.95
N THR A 35 -0.44 1.33 -21.85
CA THR A 35 -1.91 1.40 -21.78
C THR A 35 -2.33 1.99 -20.44
N SER A 36 -3.38 2.82 -20.42
CA SER A 36 -3.88 3.37 -19.15
C SER A 36 -4.48 2.27 -18.26
N PHE A 37 -4.43 2.50 -16.95
CA PHE A 37 -5.04 1.60 -15.95
C PHE A 37 -6.51 1.30 -16.25
N GLU A 38 -7.28 2.33 -16.63
CA GLU A 38 -8.72 2.19 -16.89
C GLU A 38 -8.98 1.24 -18.06
N ILE A 39 -8.25 1.41 -19.18
CA ILE A 39 -8.38 0.56 -20.36
C ILE A 39 -7.99 -0.88 -20.00
N GLN A 40 -6.86 -1.08 -19.32
CA GLN A 40 -6.43 -2.40 -18.90
C GLN A 40 -7.48 -3.07 -18.00
N TYR A 41 -7.98 -2.33 -16.99
CA TYR A 41 -8.96 -2.87 -16.05
C TYR A 41 -10.31 -3.16 -16.73
N LEU A 42 -10.73 -2.39 -17.72
CA LEU A 42 -11.94 -2.64 -18.51
C LEU A 42 -11.83 -3.90 -19.37
N GLN A 43 -10.65 -4.20 -19.92
CA GLN A 43 -10.40 -5.38 -20.76
C GLN A 43 -10.34 -6.70 -19.99
N LEU A 44 -10.17 -6.67 -18.66
CA LEU A 44 -10.12 -7.87 -17.84
C LEU A 44 -11.51 -8.51 -17.71
N ILE A 45 -11.55 -9.83 -17.79
CA ILE A 45 -12.69 -10.62 -17.33
C ILE A 45 -12.65 -10.61 -15.80
N LYS A 46 -13.71 -10.09 -15.17
CA LYS A 46 -13.77 -9.84 -13.74
C LYS A 46 -14.93 -10.60 -13.09
N PRO A 47 -14.79 -10.99 -11.81
CA PRO A 47 -15.92 -11.52 -11.05
C PRO A 47 -16.97 -10.42 -10.79
N ASP A 48 -18.24 -10.83 -10.52
CA ASP A 48 -19.36 -9.91 -10.31
C ASP A 48 -19.15 -8.93 -9.15
N PHE A 49 -18.35 -9.30 -8.16
CA PHE A 49 -18.02 -8.44 -7.01
C PHE A 49 -16.90 -7.43 -7.28
N ALA A 50 -16.31 -7.43 -8.50
CA ALA A 50 -15.23 -6.50 -8.81
C ALA A 50 -15.73 -5.04 -8.82
N PRO A 51 -15.02 -4.10 -8.19
CA PRO A 51 -15.44 -2.71 -8.14
C PRO A 51 -15.20 -2.02 -9.50
N SER A 52 -15.78 -0.84 -9.68
CA SER A 52 -15.39 0.03 -10.80
C SER A 52 -13.95 0.55 -10.64
N SER A 53 -13.32 0.96 -11.74
CA SER A 53 -11.96 1.55 -11.73
C SER A 53 -11.82 2.75 -10.79
N ASP A 54 -12.89 3.55 -10.65
CA ASP A 54 -12.90 4.77 -9.83
C ASP A 54 -12.71 4.48 -8.34
N VAL A 55 -13.17 3.32 -7.87
CA VAL A 55 -12.99 2.90 -6.46
C VAL A 55 -11.51 2.82 -6.11
N PHE A 56 -10.66 2.32 -7.01
CA PHE A 56 -9.21 2.26 -6.78
C PHE A 56 -8.60 3.66 -6.69
N GLN A 57 -9.05 4.59 -7.54
CA GLN A 57 -8.56 5.97 -7.56
C GLN A 57 -8.91 6.75 -6.28
N ILE A 58 -9.99 6.36 -5.60
CA ILE A 58 -10.41 6.96 -4.33
C ILE A 58 -9.74 6.28 -3.14
N VAL A 59 -9.74 4.95 -3.10
CA VAL A 59 -9.29 4.18 -1.93
C VAL A 59 -7.78 4.31 -1.72
N TRP A 60 -6.97 4.16 -2.77
CA TRP A 60 -5.51 4.19 -2.62
C TRP A 60 -4.96 5.49 -2.03
N PRO A 61 -5.35 6.70 -2.50
CA PRO A 61 -4.89 7.94 -1.86
C PRO A 61 -5.25 8.03 -0.37
N ILE A 62 -6.46 7.59 0.01
CA ILE A 62 -6.87 7.57 1.42
C ILE A 62 -5.96 6.65 2.24
N LEU A 63 -5.68 5.44 1.74
CA LEU A 63 -4.80 4.48 2.41
C LEU A 63 -3.37 5.02 2.55
N TYR A 64 -2.82 5.64 1.50
CA TYR A 64 -1.49 6.25 1.57
C TYR A 64 -1.39 7.37 2.60
N VAL A 65 -2.42 8.21 2.71
CA VAL A 65 -2.49 9.25 3.77
C VAL A 65 -2.51 8.59 5.15
N LEU A 66 -3.34 7.57 5.37
CA LEU A 66 -3.41 6.84 6.64
C LEU A 66 -2.07 6.18 7.01
N MET A 67 -1.40 5.55 6.04
CA MET A 67 -0.05 5.00 6.23
C MET A 67 0.96 6.07 6.67
N GLY A 68 0.95 7.23 6.00
CA GLY A 68 1.86 8.33 6.33
C GLY A 68 1.62 8.91 7.72
N ILE A 69 0.35 9.13 8.10
CA ILE A 69 -0.03 9.58 9.44
C ILE A 69 0.40 8.55 10.49
N SER A 70 0.13 7.28 10.23
CA SER A 70 0.50 6.16 11.09
C SER A 70 2.01 6.11 11.33
N TYR A 71 2.81 6.21 10.27
CA TYR A 71 4.27 6.19 10.39
C TYR A 71 4.81 7.41 11.12
N TYR A 72 4.24 8.60 10.90
CA TYR A 72 4.59 9.79 11.68
C TYR A 72 4.39 9.58 13.19
N ILE A 73 3.29 8.94 13.61
CA ILE A 73 3.03 8.61 15.01
C ILE A 73 4.11 7.67 15.56
N VAL A 74 4.55 6.68 14.77
CA VAL A 74 5.61 5.74 15.15
C VAL A 74 6.94 6.46 15.38
N ILE A 75 7.41 7.27 14.43
CA ILE A 75 8.72 7.95 14.54
C ILE A 75 8.74 9.05 15.62
N LYS A 76 7.58 9.56 16.00
CA LYS A 76 7.44 10.54 17.09
C LYS A 76 7.32 9.89 18.47
N SER A 77 7.20 8.57 18.53
CA SER A 77 7.07 7.84 19.77
C SER A 77 8.34 7.93 20.62
N GLN A 78 8.17 7.92 21.95
CA GLN A 78 9.27 7.84 22.93
C GLN A 78 9.72 6.42 23.25
N LYS A 79 9.35 5.44 22.39
CA LYS A 79 9.81 4.05 22.54
C LYS A 79 11.28 3.91 22.18
N SER A 80 11.87 2.77 22.53
CA SER A 80 13.28 2.51 22.23
C SER A 80 13.60 2.62 20.74
N THR A 81 14.79 3.10 20.42
CA THR A 81 15.27 3.25 19.04
C THR A 81 15.18 1.92 18.28
N GLN A 82 15.41 0.78 18.95
CA GLN A 82 15.32 -0.54 18.34
C GLN A 82 13.91 -0.86 17.85
N LYS A 83 12.86 -0.61 18.67
CA LYS A 83 11.46 -0.81 18.27
C LYS A 83 11.04 0.08 17.10
N ILE A 84 11.52 1.34 17.09
CA ILE A 84 11.23 2.26 15.99
C ILE A 84 11.93 1.82 14.70
N LYS A 85 13.17 1.33 14.77
CA LYS A 85 13.89 0.79 13.60
C LYS A 85 13.21 -0.43 13.02
N GLU A 86 12.80 -1.38 13.87
CA GLU A 86 12.07 -2.57 13.43
C GLU A 86 10.73 -2.21 12.75
N ALA A 87 9.94 -1.33 13.36
CA ALA A 87 8.70 -0.83 12.78
C ALA A 87 8.95 -0.13 11.43
N SER A 88 10.00 0.68 11.34
CA SER A 88 10.39 1.37 10.10
C SER A 88 10.83 0.40 9.01
N PHE A 89 11.52 -0.68 9.36
CA PHE A 89 11.91 -1.72 8.39
C PHE A 89 10.69 -2.33 7.71
N PHE A 90 9.70 -2.79 8.48
CA PHE A 90 8.48 -3.35 7.91
C PHE A 90 7.65 -2.31 7.13
N TYR A 91 7.65 -1.05 7.58
CA TYR A 91 6.99 0.03 6.87
C TYR A 91 7.56 0.26 5.46
N TYR A 92 8.87 0.35 5.32
CA TYR A 92 9.50 0.54 4.01
C TYR A 92 9.44 -0.71 3.15
N LEU A 93 9.54 -1.89 3.76
CA LEU A 93 9.41 -3.16 3.04
C LEU A 93 8.01 -3.31 2.42
N GLN A 94 6.93 -3.04 3.17
CA GLN A 94 5.59 -3.11 2.61
C GLN A 94 5.34 -2.06 1.53
N LEU A 95 5.95 -0.86 1.62
CA LEU A 95 5.85 0.15 0.56
C LEU A 95 6.54 -0.32 -0.73
N ALA A 96 7.70 -0.97 -0.61
CA ALA A 96 8.41 -1.54 -1.75
C ALA A 96 7.60 -2.67 -2.42
N LEU A 97 6.99 -3.55 -1.63
CA LEU A 97 6.10 -4.59 -2.14
C LEU A 97 4.84 -4.00 -2.78
N ASN A 98 4.22 -3.02 -2.14
CA ASN A 98 3.05 -2.33 -2.70
C ASN A 98 3.34 -1.69 -4.07
N PHE A 99 4.52 -1.08 -4.21
CA PHE A 99 5.00 -0.58 -5.50
C PHE A 99 5.15 -1.71 -6.52
N LEU A 100 5.77 -2.82 -6.13
CA LEU A 100 6.07 -3.95 -7.00
C LEU A 100 4.80 -4.63 -7.52
N TRP A 101 3.78 -4.78 -6.68
CA TRP A 101 2.52 -5.41 -7.06
C TRP A 101 1.87 -4.76 -8.28
N SER A 102 1.77 -3.44 -8.30
CA SER A 102 1.17 -2.72 -9.42
C SER A 102 1.97 -2.91 -10.72
N VAL A 103 3.30 -2.89 -10.62
CA VAL A 103 4.19 -3.12 -11.77
C VAL A 103 4.05 -4.53 -12.31
N LEU A 104 3.95 -5.53 -11.43
CA LEU A 104 3.74 -6.93 -11.84
C LEU A 104 2.36 -7.16 -12.47
N PHE A 105 1.31 -6.62 -11.83
CA PHE A 105 -0.07 -6.87 -12.24
C PHE A 105 -0.44 -6.12 -13.51
N PHE A 106 -0.22 -4.81 -13.56
CA PHE A 106 -0.59 -3.93 -14.66
C PHE A 106 0.54 -3.66 -15.66
N GLY A 107 1.79 -3.58 -15.19
CA GLY A 107 2.94 -3.34 -16.07
C GLY A 107 3.24 -4.56 -16.93
N PHE A 108 3.55 -5.66 -16.29
CA PHE A 108 3.98 -6.89 -16.97
C PHE A 108 2.86 -7.91 -17.23
N ASN A 109 1.64 -7.67 -16.75
CA ASN A 109 0.52 -8.61 -16.83
C ASN A 109 0.81 -9.99 -16.19
N LEU A 110 1.76 -10.07 -15.25
CA LEU A 110 2.15 -11.29 -14.54
C LEU A 110 1.20 -11.57 -13.36
N ARG A 111 -0.08 -11.81 -13.65
CA ARG A 111 -1.16 -11.88 -12.64
C ARG A 111 -0.95 -12.95 -11.57
N PHE A 112 -0.34 -14.10 -11.92
CA PHE A 112 0.00 -15.15 -10.96
C PHE A 112 1.16 -14.71 -10.04
N VAL A 113 2.20 -14.11 -10.60
CA VAL A 113 3.34 -13.60 -9.82
C VAL A 113 2.87 -12.47 -8.88
N ALA A 114 2.00 -11.59 -9.37
CA ALA A 114 1.36 -10.55 -8.56
C ALA A 114 0.49 -11.14 -7.43
N LEU A 115 -0.16 -12.29 -7.64
CA LEU A 115 -0.91 -13.00 -6.61
C LEU A 115 0.01 -13.53 -5.50
N VAL A 116 1.14 -14.13 -5.85
CA VAL A 116 2.14 -14.58 -4.86
C VAL A 116 2.72 -13.39 -4.10
N GLU A 117 3.00 -12.30 -4.82
CA GLU A 117 3.56 -11.09 -4.24
C GLU A 117 2.59 -10.42 -3.25
N ILE A 118 1.30 -10.24 -3.60
CA ILE A 118 0.32 -9.62 -2.69
C ILE A 118 0.07 -10.48 -1.44
N PHE A 119 0.20 -11.80 -1.54
CA PHE A 119 0.17 -12.67 -0.38
C PHE A 119 1.35 -12.38 0.56
N ILE A 120 2.57 -12.23 0.01
CA ILE A 120 3.76 -11.84 0.79
C ILE A 120 3.57 -10.45 1.39
N LEU A 121 3.06 -9.48 0.61
CA LEU A 121 2.72 -8.15 1.08
C LEU A 121 1.76 -8.19 2.27
N MET A 122 0.73 -9.03 2.22
CA MET A 122 -0.23 -9.19 3.32
C MET A 122 0.46 -9.68 4.60
N LEU A 123 1.37 -10.65 4.51
CA LEU A 123 2.13 -11.16 5.67
C LEU A 123 3.05 -10.06 6.26
N ILE A 124 3.75 -9.32 5.41
CA ILE A 124 4.60 -8.20 5.83
C ILE A 124 3.77 -7.07 6.45
N LEU A 125 2.59 -6.78 5.91
CA LEU A 125 1.67 -5.79 6.46
C LEU A 125 1.16 -6.20 7.86
N MET A 126 0.86 -7.47 8.08
CA MET A 126 0.50 -7.98 9.41
C MET A 126 1.66 -7.83 10.40
N ALA A 127 2.90 -8.15 9.99
CA ALA A 127 4.09 -7.93 10.79
C ALA A 127 4.31 -6.43 11.09
N MET A 128 4.09 -5.55 10.11
CA MET A 128 4.14 -4.10 10.31
C MET A 128 3.11 -3.64 11.35
N ILE A 129 1.86 -4.07 11.23
CA ILE A 129 0.79 -3.72 12.18
C ILE A 129 1.15 -4.19 13.58
N TYR A 130 1.71 -5.40 13.73
CA TYR A 130 2.17 -5.93 15.02
C TYR A 130 3.31 -5.09 15.62
N THR A 131 4.32 -4.74 14.83
CA THR A 131 5.42 -3.89 15.32
C THR A 131 4.94 -2.49 15.67
N PHE A 132 4.01 -1.93 14.88
CA PHE A 132 3.38 -0.64 15.17
C PHE A 132 2.56 -0.69 16.46
N PHE A 133 1.84 -1.78 16.71
CA PHE A 133 1.08 -1.98 17.94
C PHE A 133 1.99 -1.93 19.19
N ASN A 134 3.19 -2.51 19.10
CA ASN A 134 4.19 -2.48 20.16
C ASN A 134 4.79 -1.07 20.41
N VAL A 135 4.66 -0.17 19.43
CA VAL A 135 5.09 1.23 19.55
C VAL A 135 3.93 2.14 19.95
N ASN A 136 2.81 2.08 19.20
CA ASN A 136 1.63 2.90 19.43
C ASN A 136 0.39 2.25 18.81
N VAL A 137 -0.61 1.95 19.64
CA VAL A 137 -1.85 1.27 19.23
C VAL A 137 -2.61 2.06 18.15
N LYS A 138 -2.67 3.40 18.25
CA LYS A 138 -3.36 4.24 17.25
C LYS A 138 -2.70 4.12 15.87
N ALA A 139 -1.37 4.07 15.83
CA ALA A 139 -0.63 3.87 14.60
C ALA A 139 -0.95 2.51 13.96
N ALA A 140 -1.04 1.44 14.74
CA ALA A 140 -1.44 0.13 14.23
C ALA A 140 -2.86 0.14 13.65
N LEU A 141 -3.83 0.71 14.38
CA LEU A 141 -5.24 0.76 13.97
C LEU A 141 -5.46 1.53 12.67
N LEU A 142 -4.67 2.57 12.40
CA LEU A 142 -4.74 3.33 11.13
C LEU A 142 -4.38 2.48 9.90
N ASN A 143 -3.72 1.32 10.07
CA ASN A 143 -3.39 0.41 8.96
C ASN A 143 -4.38 -0.76 8.82
N VAL A 144 -5.37 -0.88 9.70
CA VAL A 144 -6.41 -1.93 9.58
C VAL A 144 -7.23 -1.79 8.29
N PRO A 145 -7.69 -0.58 7.88
CA PRO A 145 -8.36 -0.41 6.59
C PRO A 145 -7.50 -0.88 5.40
N TYR A 146 -6.20 -0.65 5.47
CA TYR A 146 -5.26 -1.11 4.45
C TYR A 146 -5.16 -2.65 4.41
N LEU A 147 -5.11 -3.32 5.56
CA LEU A 147 -5.11 -4.78 5.61
C LEU A 147 -6.40 -5.38 5.02
N ILE A 148 -7.55 -4.79 5.33
CA ILE A 148 -8.84 -5.20 4.75
C ILE A 148 -8.80 -5.04 3.23
N TRP A 149 -8.29 -3.91 2.73
CA TRP A 149 -8.18 -3.65 1.30
C TRP A 149 -7.24 -4.62 0.58
N ILE A 150 -6.08 -4.91 1.16
CA ILE A 150 -5.11 -5.88 0.58
C ILE A 150 -5.71 -7.29 0.55
N THR A 151 -6.42 -7.69 1.60
CA THR A 151 -7.11 -9.01 1.62
C THR A 151 -8.15 -9.10 0.50
N TYR A 152 -8.94 -8.05 0.31
CA TYR A 152 -9.90 -7.96 -0.79
C TYR A 152 -9.20 -7.97 -2.16
N ALA A 153 -8.15 -7.17 -2.33
CA ALA A 153 -7.38 -7.10 -3.57
C ALA A 153 -6.70 -8.44 -3.92
N MET A 154 -6.24 -9.18 -2.92
CA MET A 154 -5.69 -10.53 -3.11
C MET A 154 -6.75 -11.50 -3.64
N VAL A 155 -7.95 -11.50 -3.07
CA VAL A 155 -9.08 -12.32 -3.55
C VAL A 155 -9.45 -11.91 -4.99
N LEU A 156 -9.54 -10.62 -5.27
CA LEU A 156 -9.83 -10.11 -6.61
C LEU A 156 -8.74 -10.51 -7.62
N ASN A 157 -7.46 -10.41 -7.25
CA ASN A 157 -6.32 -10.83 -8.08
C ASN A 157 -6.42 -12.33 -8.42
N TYR A 158 -6.78 -13.18 -7.45
CA TYR A 158 -6.95 -14.60 -7.65
C TYR A 158 -8.02 -14.90 -8.72
N PHE A 159 -9.21 -14.31 -8.60
CA PHE A 159 -10.29 -14.50 -9.57
C PHE A 159 -9.95 -13.93 -10.95
N ILE A 160 -9.34 -12.74 -11.01
CA ILE A 160 -8.88 -12.17 -12.28
C ILE A 160 -7.84 -13.09 -12.94
N TRP A 161 -6.89 -13.63 -12.16
CA TRP A 161 -5.90 -14.57 -12.71
C TRP A 161 -6.56 -15.81 -13.30
N ILE A 162 -7.53 -16.43 -12.61
CA ILE A 162 -8.21 -17.64 -13.11
C ILE A 162 -9.04 -17.36 -14.37
N LEU A 163 -9.75 -16.22 -14.40
CA LEU A 163 -10.63 -15.88 -15.51
C LEU A 163 -9.89 -15.41 -16.77
N ASN A 164 -8.61 -15.04 -16.66
CA ASN A 164 -7.79 -14.50 -17.76
C ASN A 164 -6.52 -15.33 -18.00
N LYS A 165 -6.61 -16.65 -17.81
CA LYS A 165 -5.53 -17.61 -18.15
C LYS A 165 -5.38 -17.79 -19.65
#